data_f0b90128cf2ca35f5132ff86ee969da5
#
_entry.id   f0b90128cf2ca35f5132ff86ee969da5
#
_cell.length_a   1.000
_cell.length_b   1.000
_cell.length_c   1.000
_cell.angle_alpha   90.00
_cell.angle_beta   90.00
_cell.angle_gamma   90.00
#
_symmetry.space_group_name_H-M   'P 1'
#
loop_
_entity.id
_entity.type
_entity.pdbx_description
1 polymer ?
#
loop_
_entity_poly.entity_id
_entity_poly.type
_entity_poly.pdbx_seq_one_letter_code
_entity_poly.pdbx_strand_id
1 'polypeptide(L)'
;GVKMEITDIRHDWPEKAGFTLVRPTGIEIYTFLHFMNSVEIEINREKVTVRPGACIFYAPDEPQWFHSNSNLTHNWAHFAPGFRVQLLRYRIPENTLLYPRAAEFISGLFRKTEAAFFSNEPFREDLLEAYTTEFLVRFSRAIAEENYSPTVSRADREKMQNLRHTVLSDPERH
;
A
#
# COMPACT_ATOMS: atom_id res chain seq x y z
N GLY A 1 1.47 9.61 -21.40
CA GLY A 1 1.13 8.55 -20.48
C GLY A 1 0.03 8.93 -19.52
N VAL A 2 -0.39 7.99 -18.71
CA VAL A 2 -1.41 8.25 -17.70
C VAL A 2 -0.78 9.05 -16.57
N LYS A 3 -1.41 10.16 -16.24
CA LYS A 3 -0.93 11.00 -15.15
C LYS A 3 -1.27 10.35 -13.81
N MET A 4 -0.27 10.20 -12.97
CA MET A 4 -0.47 9.67 -11.63
C MET A 4 -0.70 10.83 -10.69
N GLU A 5 -1.94 10.97 -10.23
CA GLU A 5 -2.32 12.14 -9.47
C GLU A 5 -2.27 11.84 -7.98
N ILE A 6 -1.11 12.09 -7.40
CA ILE A 6 -0.99 12.09 -5.95
C ILE A 6 -1.53 13.42 -5.44
N THR A 7 -2.46 13.35 -4.47
CA THR A 7 -3.12 14.54 -3.96
C THR A 7 -2.67 14.94 -2.56
N ASP A 8 -2.06 14.03 -1.83
CA ASP A 8 -1.43 14.33 -0.53
C ASP A 8 -0.54 13.17 -0.13
N ILE A 9 0.44 13.44 0.76
CA ILE A 9 1.37 12.41 1.21
C ILE A 9 2.04 12.85 2.51
N ARG A 10 2.25 11.88 3.40
CA ARG A 10 3.07 12.08 4.61
C ARG A 10 3.88 10.82 4.89
N HIS A 11 5.15 11.00 5.25
CA HIS A 11 5.98 9.89 5.67
C HIS A 11 6.18 9.91 7.18
N ASP A 12 6.27 8.72 7.78
CA ASP A 12 6.52 8.55 9.21
C ASP A 12 5.67 9.48 10.07
N TRP A 13 4.37 9.54 9.75
CA TRP A 13 3.45 10.45 10.42
C TRP A 13 3.04 9.88 11.78
N PRO A 14 3.17 10.67 12.85
CA PRO A 14 2.87 10.17 14.18
C PRO A 14 1.40 10.39 14.55
N GLU A 15 0.85 9.44 15.28
CA GLU A 15 -0.44 9.58 15.95
C GLU A 15 -0.28 9.17 17.40
N LYS A 16 -0.94 9.88 18.30
CA LYS A 16 -0.85 9.57 19.71
C LYS A 16 -1.71 8.35 20.06
N ALA A 17 -1.35 7.68 21.17
CA ALA A 17 -2.13 6.57 21.68
C ALA A 17 -3.60 6.97 21.82
N GLY A 18 -4.49 6.07 21.38
CA GLY A 18 -5.93 6.31 21.39
C GLY A 18 -6.48 6.92 20.12
N PHE A 19 -5.62 7.22 19.15
CA PHE A 19 -6.08 7.81 17.91
C PHE A 19 -7.03 6.86 17.16
N THR A 20 -8.12 7.42 16.65
CA THR A 20 -9.08 6.66 15.83
C THR A 20 -9.43 7.48 14.61
N LEU A 21 -9.28 6.86 13.44
CA LEU A 21 -9.78 7.45 12.20
C LEU A 21 -11.11 6.77 11.87
N VAL A 22 -12.12 7.57 11.55
CA VAL A 22 -13.46 7.04 11.25
C VAL A 22 -13.98 7.70 10.00
N ARG A 23 -14.16 6.93 8.94
CA ARG A 23 -14.74 7.38 7.69
C ARG A 23 -15.75 6.34 7.22
N PRO A 24 -16.99 6.38 7.75
CA PRO A 24 -17.96 5.30 7.54
C PRO A 24 -18.33 5.07 6.07
N THR A 25 -18.24 6.12 5.26
CA THR A 25 -18.52 6.02 3.81
C THR A 25 -17.29 6.33 2.97
N GLY A 26 -16.09 6.26 3.59
CA GLY A 26 -14.86 6.53 2.90
C GLY A 26 -14.69 7.98 2.49
N ILE A 27 -13.85 8.20 1.51
CA ILE A 27 -13.65 9.50 0.88
C ILE A 27 -13.61 9.28 -0.63
N GLU A 28 -13.62 10.36 -1.40
CA GLU A 28 -13.77 10.27 -2.86
C GLU A 28 -12.49 9.92 -3.61
N ILE A 29 -11.41 9.61 -2.89
CA ILE A 29 -10.10 9.33 -3.48
C ILE A 29 -9.52 8.07 -2.84
N TYR A 30 -8.44 7.55 -3.42
CA TYR A 30 -7.70 6.43 -2.85
C TYR A 30 -6.92 6.87 -1.63
N THR A 31 -6.89 6.01 -0.60
CA THR A 31 -6.05 6.19 0.57
C THR A 31 -5.09 4.99 0.68
N PHE A 32 -3.79 5.25 0.66
CA PHE A 32 -2.80 4.23 0.97
C PHE A 32 -2.36 4.40 2.42
N LEU A 33 -2.28 3.30 3.15
CA LEU A 33 -1.77 3.29 4.52
C LEU A 33 -0.71 2.20 4.66
N HIS A 34 0.36 2.55 5.35
CA HIS A 34 1.40 1.60 5.76
C HIS A 34 1.64 1.81 7.24
N PHE A 35 1.31 0.82 8.06
CA PHE A 35 1.40 0.91 9.51
C PHE A 35 2.71 0.32 10.02
N MET A 36 3.46 1.09 10.79
CA MET A 36 4.71 0.61 11.39
C MET A 36 4.51 -0.03 12.74
N ASN A 37 3.29 0.00 13.25
CA ASN A 37 2.93 -0.59 14.54
C ASN A 37 1.67 -1.41 14.36
N SER A 38 1.36 -2.23 15.37
CA SER A 38 0.11 -2.98 15.36
C SER A 38 -1.06 -2.02 15.59
N VAL A 39 -2.11 -2.18 14.80
CA VAL A 39 -3.34 -1.39 14.93
C VAL A 39 -4.53 -2.28 14.61
N GLU A 40 -5.72 -1.83 15.00
CA GLU A 40 -6.95 -2.42 14.51
C GLU A 40 -7.40 -1.63 13.29
N ILE A 41 -7.77 -2.33 12.23
CA ILE A 41 -8.28 -1.68 11.03
C ILE A 41 -9.57 -2.36 10.56
N GLU A 42 -10.34 -1.65 9.77
CA GLU A 42 -11.54 -2.22 9.16
C GLU A 42 -11.24 -2.58 7.71
N ILE A 43 -11.56 -3.83 7.35
CA ILE A 43 -11.44 -4.32 5.98
C ILE A 43 -12.71 -5.12 5.69
N ASN A 44 -13.39 -4.78 4.59
CA ASN A 44 -14.62 -5.46 4.18
C ASN A 44 -15.65 -5.50 5.33
N ARG A 45 -15.74 -4.37 6.04
CA ARG A 45 -16.69 -4.16 7.16
C ARG A 45 -16.39 -5.00 8.39
N GLU A 46 -15.20 -5.58 8.46
CA GLU A 46 -14.75 -6.33 9.64
C GLU A 46 -13.52 -5.67 10.23
N LYS A 47 -13.46 -5.65 11.56
CA LYS A 47 -12.31 -5.10 12.27
C LYS A 47 -11.32 -6.21 12.58
N VAL A 48 -10.08 -6.01 12.19
CA VAL A 48 -9.02 -6.98 12.40
C VAL A 48 -7.80 -6.29 13.01
N THR A 49 -7.05 -7.01 13.82
CA THR A 49 -5.78 -6.53 14.35
C THR A 49 -4.68 -6.92 13.38
N VAL A 50 -3.89 -5.93 12.96
CA VAL A 50 -2.80 -6.18 12.03
C VAL A 50 -1.46 -6.05 12.72
N ARG A 51 -0.46 -6.74 12.20
CA ARG A 51 0.89 -6.64 12.72
C ARG A 51 1.66 -5.52 11.99
N PRO A 52 2.78 -5.06 12.58
CA PRO A 52 3.59 -4.03 11.91
C PRO A 52 3.96 -4.42 10.49
N GLY A 53 3.93 -3.45 9.59
CA GLY A 53 4.22 -3.66 8.18
C GLY A 53 2.99 -3.78 7.31
N ALA A 54 1.79 -3.81 7.91
CA ALA A 54 0.54 -3.93 7.15
C ALA A 54 0.32 -2.73 6.25
N CYS A 55 -0.13 -3.00 5.03
CA CYS A 55 -0.49 -1.97 4.05
C CYS A 55 -1.87 -2.23 3.48
N ILE A 56 -2.54 -1.17 3.08
CA ILE A 56 -3.82 -1.27 2.40
C ILE A 56 -4.00 -0.07 1.47
N PHE A 57 -4.60 -0.32 0.29
CA PHE A 57 -5.14 0.72 -0.57
C PHE A 57 -6.66 0.68 -0.41
N TYR A 58 -7.22 1.65 0.28
CA TYR A 58 -8.66 1.82 0.32
C TYR A 58 -9.09 2.52 -0.96
N ALA A 59 -10.04 1.92 -1.67
CA ALA A 59 -10.61 2.53 -2.87
C ALA A 59 -11.51 3.72 -2.50
N PRO A 60 -11.84 4.59 -3.48
CA PRO A 60 -12.84 5.63 -3.23
C PRO A 60 -14.13 5.03 -2.68
N ASP A 61 -14.71 5.73 -1.71
CA ASP A 61 -16.00 5.40 -1.08
C ASP A 61 -16.01 4.10 -0.29
N GLU A 62 -14.86 3.50 -0.05
CA GLU A 62 -14.74 2.33 0.81
C GLU A 62 -14.68 2.79 2.27
N PRO A 63 -15.46 2.20 3.18
CA PRO A 63 -15.39 2.55 4.61
C PRO A 63 -13.98 2.38 5.15
N GLN A 64 -13.52 3.38 5.89
CA GLN A 64 -12.18 3.39 6.48
C GLN A 64 -12.30 3.57 7.99
N TRP A 65 -11.59 2.75 8.72
CA TRP A 65 -11.51 2.89 10.16
C TRP A 65 -10.21 2.24 10.63
N PHE A 66 -9.49 2.95 11.52
CA PHE A 66 -8.41 2.29 12.25
C PHE A 66 -8.26 2.94 13.61
N HIS A 67 -7.75 2.16 14.55
CA HIS A 67 -7.57 2.57 15.94
C HIS A 67 -6.27 2.00 16.48
N SER A 68 -5.53 2.82 17.22
CA SER A 68 -4.30 2.38 17.88
C SER A 68 -4.38 2.71 19.37
N ASN A 69 -4.13 1.71 20.22
CA ASN A 69 -4.09 1.89 21.66
C ASN A 69 -2.75 2.47 22.13
N SER A 70 -1.73 2.41 21.28
CA SER A 70 -0.40 2.93 21.59
C SER A 70 -0.04 3.99 20.54
N ASN A 71 1.11 4.63 20.72
CA ASN A 71 1.61 5.57 19.73
C ASN A 71 1.81 4.84 18.41
N LEU A 72 1.39 5.49 17.33
CA LEU A 72 1.42 4.93 15.99
C LEU A 72 2.30 5.77 15.09
N THR A 73 3.06 5.10 14.25
CA THR A 73 3.74 5.74 13.13
C THR A 73 3.25 5.09 11.86
N HIS A 74 2.84 5.89 10.88
CA HIS A 74 2.37 5.34 9.61
C HIS A 74 2.76 6.25 8.45
N ASN A 75 2.86 5.65 7.28
CA ASN A 75 2.98 6.36 6.02
C ASN A 75 1.61 6.39 5.37
N TRP A 76 1.20 7.53 4.82
CA TRP A 76 -0.06 7.60 4.13
C TRP A 76 0.01 8.51 2.91
N ALA A 77 -0.81 8.21 1.93
CA ALA A 77 -0.90 9.01 0.72
C ALA A 77 -2.32 8.93 0.16
N HIS A 78 -2.72 9.99 -0.54
CA HIS A 78 -3.98 10.05 -1.25
C HIS A 78 -3.71 10.16 -2.75
N PHE A 79 -4.55 9.47 -3.53
CA PHE A 79 -4.44 9.50 -4.99
C PHE A 79 -5.82 9.69 -5.59
N ALA A 80 -5.87 10.41 -6.71
CA ALA A 80 -7.13 10.64 -7.43
C ALA A 80 -7.74 9.31 -7.93
N PRO A 81 -9.05 9.28 -8.19
CA PRO A 81 -9.74 8.04 -8.59
C PRO A 81 -9.14 7.34 -9.81
N GLY A 82 -8.54 8.09 -10.75
CA GLY A 82 -7.87 7.50 -11.91
C GLY A 82 -6.69 6.60 -11.58
N PHE A 83 -6.22 6.64 -10.34
CA PHE A 83 -5.13 5.79 -9.88
C PHE A 83 -5.45 4.30 -9.99
N ARG A 84 -6.72 3.95 -10.10
CA ARG A 84 -7.15 2.56 -10.31
C ARG A 84 -6.45 1.92 -11.48
N VAL A 85 -6.23 2.68 -12.56
CA VAL A 85 -5.54 2.18 -13.76
C VAL A 85 -4.13 1.71 -13.40
N GLN A 86 -3.45 2.45 -12.51
CA GLN A 86 -2.10 2.10 -12.10
C GLN A 86 -2.09 0.87 -11.20
N LEU A 87 -3.04 0.78 -10.27
CA LEU A 87 -3.13 -0.40 -9.41
C LEU A 87 -3.38 -1.66 -10.24
N LEU A 88 -4.26 -1.57 -11.23
CA LEU A 88 -4.52 -2.70 -12.13
C LEU A 88 -3.27 -3.06 -12.94
N ARG A 89 -2.60 -2.06 -13.48
CA ARG A 89 -1.38 -2.27 -14.27
C ARG A 89 -0.33 -3.03 -13.49
N TYR A 90 -0.12 -2.68 -12.23
CA TYR A 90 0.92 -3.27 -11.40
C TYR A 90 0.41 -4.41 -10.53
N ARG A 91 -0.85 -4.86 -10.76
CA ARG A 91 -1.45 -6.04 -10.11
C ARG A 91 -1.48 -5.89 -8.59
N ILE A 92 -1.85 -4.70 -8.12
CA ILE A 92 -1.97 -4.42 -6.70
C ILE A 92 -3.46 -4.40 -6.36
N PRO A 93 -3.94 -5.31 -5.50
CA PRO A 93 -5.37 -5.34 -5.16
C PRO A 93 -5.72 -4.20 -4.21
N GLU A 94 -6.90 -3.62 -4.40
CA GLU A 94 -7.44 -2.63 -3.50
C GLU A 94 -8.29 -3.29 -2.43
N ASN A 95 -8.51 -2.60 -1.32
CA ASN A 95 -9.33 -3.04 -0.19
C ASN A 95 -8.87 -4.38 0.37
N THR A 96 -7.59 -4.62 0.35
CA THR A 96 -6.97 -5.89 0.71
C THR A 96 -5.79 -5.63 1.62
N LEU A 97 -5.70 -6.40 2.71
CA LEU A 97 -4.57 -6.31 3.63
C LEU A 97 -3.36 -6.96 2.97
N LEU A 98 -2.25 -6.23 2.92
CA LEU A 98 -1.04 -6.66 2.25
C LEU A 98 0.16 -6.47 3.20
N TYR A 99 1.11 -7.40 3.13
CA TYR A 99 2.35 -7.33 3.90
C TYR A 99 3.52 -7.39 2.93
N PRO A 100 3.96 -6.26 2.37
CA PRO A 100 5.08 -6.28 1.45
C PRO A 100 6.36 -6.72 2.15
N ARG A 101 7.14 -7.53 1.48
CA ARG A 101 8.41 -8.00 2.00
C ARG A 101 9.41 -6.86 2.02
N ALA A 102 10.23 -6.80 3.09
CA ALA A 102 11.27 -5.77 3.25
C ALA A 102 10.69 -4.36 3.01
N ALA A 103 9.66 -4.03 3.76
CA ALA A 103 8.85 -2.83 3.53
C ALA A 103 9.56 -1.51 3.87
N GLU A 104 10.82 -1.57 4.31
CA GLU A 104 11.58 -0.37 4.66
C GLU A 104 11.69 0.62 3.50
N PHE A 105 11.64 0.11 2.27
CA PHE A 105 11.70 0.99 1.09
C PHE A 105 10.57 2.01 1.06
N ILE A 106 9.43 1.71 1.71
CA ILE A 106 8.26 2.59 1.67
C ILE A 106 8.57 3.92 2.33
N SER A 107 9.11 3.91 3.55
CA SER A 107 9.46 5.16 4.23
C SER A 107 10.46 5.99 3.45
N GLY A 108 11.46 5.35 2.86
CA GLY A 108 12.47 6.05 2.07
C GLY A 108 11.87 6.73 0.84
N LEU A 109 11.01 6.02 0.11
CA LEU A 109 10.34 6.59 -1.06
C LEU A 109 9.33 7.64 -0.66
N PHE A 110 8.60 7.43 0.43
CA PHE A 110 7.63 8.40 0.90
C PHE A 110 8.31 9.70 1.33
N ARG A 111 9.48 9.60 1.98
CA ARG A 111 10.23 10.81 2.35
C ARG A 111 10.60 11.62 1.10
N LYS A 112 11.12 10.97 0.07
CA LYS A 112 11.50 11.66 -1.16
C LYS A 112 10.28 12.23 -1.89
N THR A 113 9.21 11.45 -1.93
CA THR A 113 7.99 11.88 -2.61
C THR A 113 7.34 13.05 -1.89
N GLU A 114 7.31 13.01 -0.56
CA GLU A 114 6.77 14.11 0.23
C GLU A 114 7.57 15.39 0.00
N ALA A 115 8.89 15.30 0.00
CA ALA A 115 9.74 16.44 -0.26
C ALA A 115 9.45 17.05 -1.64
N ALA A 116 9.31 16.20 -2.66
CA ALA A 116 8.98 16.66 -4.01
C ALA A 116 7.57 17.26 -4.07
N PHE A 117 6.62 16.65 -3.35
CA PHE A 117 5.23 17.11 -3.35
C PHE A 117 5.11 18.54 -2.83
N PHE A 118 5.87 18.88 -1.78
CA PHE A 118 5.84 20.21 -1.19
C PHE A 118 6.85 21.17 -1.79
N SER A 119 7.57 20.75 -2.82
CA SER A 119 8.57 21.58 -3.49
C SER A 119 7.92 22.45 -4.57
N ASN A 120 8.55 23.61 -4.82
CA ASN A 120 8.17 24.45 -5.95
C ASN A 120 9.22 24.41 -7.06
N GLU A 121 10.13 23.42 -7.00
CA GLU A 121 11.20 23.30 -7.99
C GLU A 121 10.64 22.88 -9.36
N PRO A 122 11.37 23.21 -10.44
CA PRO A 122 10.95 22.80 -11.77
C PRO A 122 10.80 21.28 -11.89
N PHE A 123 9.88 20.87 -12.77
CA PHE A 123 9.64 19.45 -13.08
C PHE A 123 9.15 18.64 -11.91
N ARG A 124 8.46 19.30 -10.96
CA ARG A 124 7.87 18.65 -9.80
C ARG A 124 6.98 17.48 -10.19
N GLU A 125 6.12 17.67 -11.20
CA GLU A 125 5.19 16.62 -11.62
C GLU A 125 5.92 15.42 -12.21
N ASP A 126 6.96 15.66 -12.99
CA ASP A 126 7.76 14.57 -13.55
C ASP A 126 8.42 13.74 -12.47
N LEU A 127 8.91 14.40 -11.43
CA LEU A 127 9.58 13.72 -10.32
C LEU A 127 8.57 12.92 -9.50
N LEU A 128 7.40 13.49 -9.22
CA LEU A 128 6.34 12.79 -8.52
C LEU A 128 5.90 11.54 -9.27
N GLU A 129 5.79 11.63 -10.59
CA GLU A 129 5.42 10.48 -11.41
C GLU A 129 6.50 9.41 -11.36
N ALA A 130 7.77 9.80 -11.44
CA ALA A 130 8.88 8.86 -11.38
C ALA A 130 8.91 8.12 -10.02
N TYR A 131 8.77 8.84 -8.92
CA TYR A 131 8.77 8.24 -7.60
C TYR A 131 7.55 7.35 -7.38
N THR A 132 6.39 7.75 -7.87
CA THR A 132 5.17 6.94 -7.75
C THR A 132 5.32 5.64 -8.54
N THR A 133 5.90 5.72 -9.74
CA THR A 133 6.15 4.52 -10.54
C THR A 133 7.12 3.59 -9.81
N GLU A 134 8.19 4.13 -9.26
CA GLU A 134 9.14 3.30 -8.50
C GLU A 134 8.45 2.63 -7.32
N PHE A 135 7.63 3.38 -6.59
CA PHE A 135 6.87 2.84 -5.47
C PHE A 135 5.98 1.67 -5.90
N LEU A 136 5.20 1.85 -6.96
CA LEU A 136 4.26 0.82 -7.42
C LEU A 136 5.00 -0.43 -7.89
N VAL A 137 6.10 -0.27 -8.61
CA VAL A 137 6.89 -1.40 -9.08
C VAL A 137 7.47 -2.19 -7.90
N ARG A 138 8.09 -1.49 -6.95
CA ARG A 138 8.67 -2.15 -5.78
C ARG A 138 7.61 -2.79 -4.91
N PHE A 139 6.48 -2.11 -4.73
CA PHE A 139 5.37 -2.64 -3.93
C PHE A 139 4.81 -3.91 -4.56
N SER A 140 4.57 -3.88 -5.87
CA SER A 140 4.07 -5.04 -6.59
C SER A 140 5.01 -6.24 -6.44
N ARG A 141 6.32 -6.01 -6.59
CA ARG A 141 7.32 -7.07 -6.41
C ARG A 141 7.31 -7.62 -4.99
N ALA A 142 7.15 -6.74 -4.01
CA ALA A 142 7.21 -7.14 -2.60
C ALA A 142 5.99 -7.98 -2.20
N ILE A 143 4.81 -7.70 -2.73
CA ILE A 143 3.61 -8.47 -2.41
C ILE A 143 3.49 -9.74 -3.24
N ALA A 144 4.13 -9.80 -4.41
CA ALA A 144 4.08 -10.98 -5.26
C ALA A 144 4.64 -12.21 -4.54
N GLU A 145 5.73 -12.04 -3.78
CA GLU A 145 6.29 -13.14 -3.00
C GLU A 145 5.42 -13.49 -1.80
N GLU A 146 4.83 -12.49 -1.17
CA GLU A 146 3.91 -12.71 -0.06
C GLU A 146 2.75 -13.59 -0.50
N ASN A 147 2.25 -13.41 -1.70
CA ASN A 147 1.15 -14.18 -2.23
C ASN A 147 1.44 -15.67 -2.40
N TYR A 148 2.70 -16.06 -2.39
CA TYR A 148 3.07 -17.47 -2.49
C TYR A 148 3.24 -18.15 -1.14
N SER A 149 3.40 -17.37 -0.10
CA SER A 149 3.82 -17.91 1.17
C SER A 149 2.73 -18.51 2.04
N PRO A 150 1.56 -17.90 2.20
CA PRO A 150 0.77 -18.20 3.38
C PRO A 150 -0.14 -19.39 3.31
N THR A 151 -0.51 -19.86 2.15
CA THR A 151 -1.59 -20.84 2.01
C THR A 151 -1.17 -22.18 1.44
N VAL A 152 0.10 -22.36 1.15
CA VAL A 152 0.62 -23.60 0.59
C VAL A 152 1.74 -24.13 1.45
N SER A 153 1.88 -25.45 1.51
CA SER A 153 2.96 -26.08 2.22
C SER A 153 4.28 -25.76 1.53
N ARG A 154 5.38 -25.98 2.25
CA ARG A 154 6.69 -25.77 1.68
C ARG A 154 6.89 -26.56 0.38
N ALA A 155 6.51 -27.83 0.39
CA ALA A 155 6.65 -28.68 -0.77
C ALA A 155 5.81 -28.17 -1.94
N ASP A 156 4.56 -27.77 -1.63
CA ASP A 156 3.68 -27.23 -2.66
C ASP A 156 4.20 -25.91 -3.19
N ARG A 157 4.74 -25.08 -2.31
CA ARG A 157 5.29 -23.82 -2.73
C ARG A 157 6.51 -23.99 -3.62
N GLU A 158 7.37 -24.92 -3.31
CA GLU A 158 8.53 -25.20 -4.16
C GLU A 158 8.07 -25.69 -5.52
N LYS A 159 7.06 -26.56 -5.54
CA LYS A 159 6.48 -27.03 -6.78
C LYS A 159 5.88 -25.91 -7.58
N MET A 160 5.15 -25.02 -6.92
CA MET A 160 4.57 -23.86 -7.57
C MET A 160 5.63 -22.92 -8.11
N GLN A 161 6.71 -22.72 -7.39
CA GLN A 161 7.80 -21.87 -7.85
C GLN A 161 8.46 -22.46 -9.09
N ASN A 162 8.62 -23.76 -9.13
CA ASN A 162 9.16 -24.40 -10.33
C ASN A 162 8.20 -24.23 -11.51
N LEU A 163 6.91 -24.41 -11.27
CA LEU A 163 5.91 -24.16 -12.30
C LEU A 163 5.88 -22.69 -12.67
N ARG A 164 6.06 -21.83 -11.71
CA ARG A 164 6.02 -20.40 -11.95
C ARG A 164 7.21 -19.91 -12.76
N HIS A 165 8.35 -20.47 -12.52
CA HIS A 165 9.48 -20.22 -13.40
C HIS A 165 9.17 -20.72 -14.79
N THR A 166 8.19 -21.57 -14.87
CA THR A 166 7.62 -22.00 -16.11
C THR A 166 6.33 -21.28 -16.41
N VAL A 167 5.66 -20.79 -15.45
CA VAL A 167 4.34 -20.18 -15.47
C VAL A 167 4.27 -18.75 -15.07
N LEU A 168 4.35 -18.27 -14.01
CA LEU A 168 3.86 -17.08 -13.22
C LEU A 168 3.60 -15.87 -13.56
N SER A 169 3.05 -17.25 -12.82
CA SER A 169 2.80 -16.90 -12.63
C SER A 169 1.83 -16.60 -12.40
N ASP A 170 1.19 -17.31 -11.78
CA ASP A 170 0.63 -17.19 -11.38
C ASP A 170 -0.10 -16.66 -11.06
N PRO A 171 -0.35 -17.04 -10.85
CA PRO A 171 -0.67 -16.64 -10.53
C PRO A 171 -1.21 -16.26 -10.15
N GLU A 172 -1.37 -16.66 -9.77
CA GLU A 172 -1.34 -16.37 -9.40
C GLU A 172 -1.30 -15.87 -9.20
N ARG A 173 -1.47 -16.55 -8.88
CA ARG A 173 -0.80 -16.35 -8.81
C ARG A 173 -0.93 -15.54 -8.84
N HIS A 174 -1.10 -16.26 -8.22
CA HIS A 174 -0.45 -15.73 -8.14
C HIS A 174 -0.57 -15.16 -8.36
#